data_b72c5b11c8605085dfa69fad317c4260
#
_entry.id   b72c5b11c8605085dfa69fad317c4260
#
_cell.length_a   1.000
_cell.length_b   1.000
_cell.length_c   1.000
_cell.angle_alpha   90.00
_cell.angle_beta   90.00
_cell.angle_gamma   90.00
#
_symmetry.space_group_name_H-M   'P 1'
#
loop_
_entity.id
_entity.type
_entity.pdbx_description
1 polymer ?
#
loop_
_entity_poly.entity_id
_entity_poly.type
_entity_poly.pdbx_seq_one_letter_code
_entity_poly.pdbx_strand_id
1 'polypeptide(L)'
;MSSNKIDLTDEVVVVTGASMGIGEAISKIFADHGATVVMLSRDAGRAEAARARVGHAEKTLALACDVRNREEIDRVIGLTLHHYGRIDVWINNAGHGLLDSVADADMAACRETFDTNLFGTMEAMQAVIPVMKQQGSGTIVNISSVAGHIPVPFLAIYSATKFAMNAIGKGARVELKKFGINVLTVCPGYVRTDFGANAVRGRELKQVRPGSVRGISAERVARAVFRGYSKNKREVIVPWTMHAVVKIYQLFPGLVEWAMLKMAKPTV
;
A
#
# COMPACT_ATOMS: atom_id res chain seq x y z
N MET A 1 25.79 -1.34 -22.00
CA MET A 1 25.26 -0.14 -21.32
C MET A 1 25.16 -0.45 -19.85
N SER A 2 26.06 0.10 -19.04
CA SER A 2 26.04 -0.05 -17.57
C SER A 2 24.74 0.54 -17.05
N SER A 3 23.85 -0.28 -16.51
CA SER A 3 22.70 0.23 -15.79
C SER A 3 23.26 0.88 -14.52
N ASN A 4 23.26 2.21 -14.43
CA ASN A 4 23.53 2.89 -13.16
C ASN A 4 22.55 2.32 -12.13
N LYS A 5 23.05 1.42 -11.27
CA LYS A 5 22.30 0.88 -10.16
C LYS A 5 22.05 2.07 -9.22
N ILE A 6 20.80 2.41 -8.99
CA ILE A 6 20.44 3.46 -8.02
C ILE A 6 20.95 2.97 -6.66
N ASP A 7 21.81 3.75 -6.04
CA ASP A 7 22.33 3.50 -4.70
C ASP A 7 21.53 4.32 -3.68
N LEU A 8 21.03 3.66 -2.65
CA LEU A 8 20.21 4.26 -1.58
C LEU A 8 20.89 4.13 -0.21
N THR A 9 22.23 4.03 -0.19
CA THR A 9 23.00 3.72 1.04
C THR A 9 22.70 4.67 2.19
N ASP A 10 22.38 5.93 1.89
CA ASP A 10 22.11 6.97 2.91
C ASP A 10 20.60 7.19 3.16
N GLU A 11 19.74 6.37 2.55
CA GLU A 11 18.29 6.54 2.68
C GLU A 11 17.69 5.64 3.75
N VAL A 12 16.75 6.19 4.50
CA VAL A 12 15.94 5.51 5.52
C VAL A 12 14.51 5.38 5.02
N VAL A 13 14.07 4.15 4.89
CA VAL A 13 12.76 3.76 4.35
C VAL A 13 11.92 3.08 5.42
N VAL A 14 10.75 3.60 5.70
CA VAL A 14 9.79 2.98 6.64
C VAL A 14 8.65 2.34 5.85
N VAL A 15 8.35 1.07 6.12
CA VAL A 15 7.31 0.31 5.42
C VAL A 15 6.27 -0.23 6.40
N THR A 16 5.02 0.23 6.30
CA THR A 16 3.92 -0.31 7.11
C THR A 16 3.37 -1.60 6.51
N GLY A 17 2.93 -2.54 7.35
CA GLY A 17 2.43 -3.83 6.88
C GLY A 17 3.50 -4.65 6.14
N ALA A 18 4.75 -4.59 6.63
CA ALA A 18 5.91 -5.20 6.00
C ALA A 18 6.10 -6.70 6.28
N SER A 19 5.22 -7.32 7.08
CA SER A 19 5.40 -8.72 7.53
C SER A 19 5.14 -9.77 6.44
N MET A 20 4.56 -9.39 5.30
CA MET A 20 4.25 -10.31 4.20
C MET A 20 3.97 -9.58 2.88
N GLY A 21 3.92 -10.33 1.79
CA GLY A 21 3.37 -9.92 0.52
C GLY A 21 4.05 -8.69 -0.09
N ILE A 22 3.26 -7.67 -0.45
CA ILE A 22 3.78 -6.46 -1.11
C ILE A 22 4.76 -5.71 -0.21
N GLY A 23 4.45 -5.53 1.08
CA GLY A 23 5.30 -4.79 2.01
C GLY A 23 6.65 -5.46 2.23
N GLU A 24 6.68 -6.78 2.38
CA GLU A 24 7.93 -7.56 2.48
C GLU A 24 8.77 -7.44 1.19
N ALA A 25 8.12 -7.57 0.02
CA ALA A 25 8.81 -7.45 -1.27
C ALA A 25 9.35 -6.03 -1.51
N ILE A 26 8.64 -4.98 -1.03
CA ILE A 26 9.13 -3.60 -1.07
C ILE A 26 10.33 -3.46 -0.15
N SER A 27 10.25 -3.92 1.09
CA SER A 27 11.36 -3.88 2.05
C SER A 27 12.61 -4.52 1.45
N LYS A 28 12.45 -5.69 0.82
CA LYS A 28 13.56 -6.38 0.18
C LYS A 28 14.19 -5.56 -0.96
N ILE A 29 13.41 -5.02 -1.87
CA ILE A 29 13.99 -4.31 -3.03
C ILE A 29 14.72 -3.03 -2.61
N PHE A 30 14.24 -2.31 -1.58
CA PHE A 30 14.94 -1.13 -1.06
C PHE A 30 16.22 -1.52 -0.33
N ALA A 31 16.20 -2.57 0.49
CA ALA A 31 17.41 -3.10 1.15
C ALA A 31 18.45 -3.62 0.13
N ASP A 32 18.02 -4.32 -0.93
CA ASP A 32 18.89 -4.77 -2.03
C ASP A 32 19.58 -3.61 -2.79
N HIS A 33 19.02 -2.37 -2.67
CA HIS A 33 19.62 -1.15 -3.22
C HIS A 33 20.38 -0.31 -2.19
N GLY A 34 20.61 -0.85 -0.99
CA GLY A 34 21.46 -0.25 0.03
C GLY A 34 20.70 0.57 1.10
N ALA A 35 19.42 0.80 0.97
CA ALA A 35 18.65 1.57 1.96
C ALA A 35 18.59 0.87 3.32
N THR A 36 18.54 1.67 4.38
CA THR A 36 18.11 1.21 5.70
C THR A 36 16.59 1.10 5.71
N VAL A 37 16.04 -0.06 6.10
CA VAL A 37 14.60 -0.32 6.02
C VAL A 37 14.03 -0.64 7.39
N VAL A 38 13.09 0.17 7.85
CA VAL A 38 12.30 -0.08 9.07
C VAL A 38 10.98 -0.75 8.68
N MET A 39 10.84 -1.99 9.09
CA MET A 39 9.72 -2.86 8.74
C MET A 39 8.68 -2.88 9.86
N LEU A 40 7.48 -2.34 9.62
CA LEU A 40 6.42 -2.24 10.60
C LEU A 40 5.34 -3.31 10.39
N SER A 41 4.93 -3.94 11.48
CA SER A 41 3.78 -4.87 11.53
C SER A 41 3.10 -4.77 12.89
N ARG A 42 1.80 -5.04 12.97
CA ARG A 42 1.08 -5.11 14.26
C ARG A 42 1.64 -6.18 15.21
N ASP A 43 2.18 -7.25 14.65
CA ASP A 43 2.79 -8.35 15.38
C ASP A 43 4.32 -8.29 15.25
N ALA A 44 5.01 -8.16 16.38
CA ALA A 44 6.47 -8.05 16.44
C ALA A 44 7.16 -9.33 15.92
N GLY A 45 6.61 -10.50 16.23
CA GLY A 45 7.18 -11.78 15.80
C GLY A 45 7.09 -11.94 14.28
N ARG A 46 5.96 -11.53 13.67
CA ARG A 46 5.81 -11.52 12.21
C ARG A 46 6.72 -10.51 11.54
N ALA A 47 6.93 -9.33 12.16
CA ALA A 47 7.87 -8.34 11.64
C ALA A 47 9.29 -8.89 11.62
N GLU A 48 9.74 -9.51 12.70
CA GLU A 48 11.08 -10.09 12.82
C GLU A 48 11.28 -11.28 11.87
N ALA A 49 10.29 -12.17 11.74
CA ALA A 49 10.33 -13.27 10.80
C ALA A 49 10.44 -12.77 9.34
N ALA A 50 9.75 -11.66 8.99
CA ALA A 50 9.86 -11.04 7.68
C ALA A 50 11.23 -10.39 7.48
N ARG A 51 11.77 -9.72 8.51
CA ARG A 51 13.12 -9.16 8.49
C ARG A 51 14.16 -10.23 8.18
N ALA A 52 14.06 -11.38 8.83
CA ALA A 52 14.96 -12.52 8.57
C ALA A 52 14.88 -13.02 7.11
N ARG A 53 13.68 -13.02 6.49
CA ARG A 53 13.51 -13.40 5.07
C ARG A 53 14.02 -12.33 4.10
N VAL A 54 13.84 -11.05 4.43
CA VAL A 54 14.37 -9.93 3.63
C VAL A 54 15.90 -9.97 3.62
N GLY A 55 16.51 -10.37 4.73
CA GLY A 55 17.97 -10.34 4.93
C GLY A 55 18.48 -8.93 5.23
N HIS A 56 19.78 -8.70 4.99
CA HIS A 56 20.43 -7.40 5.27
C HIS A 56 20.27 -6.98 6.74
N ALA A 57 20.61 -7.88 7.68
CA ALA A 57 20.31 -7.72 9.11
C ALA A 57 20.85 -6.38 9.70
N GLU A 58 21.97 -5.88 9.19
CA GLU A 58 22.60 -4.61 9.57
C GLU A 58 21.86 -3.37 9.04
N LYS A 59 21.01 -3.55 8.03
CA LYS A 59 20.25 -2.46 7.37
C LYS A 59 18.74 -2.61 7.52
N THR A 60 18.27 -3.59 8.27
CA THR A 60 16.85 -3.81 8.48
C THR A 60 16.50 -3.81 9.96
N LEU A 61 15.43 -3.11 10.33
CA LEU A 61 14.89 -3.05 11.70
C LEU A 61 13.42 -3.44 11.66
N ALA A 62 13.00 -4.34 12.55
CA ALA A 62 11.60 -4.73 12.69
C ALA A 62 11.00 -4.09 13.95
N LEU A 63 9.85 -3.44 13.82
CA LEU A 63 9.13 -2.83 14.94
C LEU A 63 7.65 -3.18 14.90
N ALA A 64 7.04 -3.38 16.08
CA ALA A 64 5.59 -3.47 16.21
C ALA A 64 4.96 -2.09 16.01
N CYS A 65 3.89 -2.02 15.19
CA CYS A 65 3.09 -0.81 15.00
C CYS A 65 1.72 -1.15 14.43
N ASP A 66 0.67 -0.81 15.16
CA ASP A 66 -0.68 -0.72 14.62
C ASP A 66 -0.89 0.69 14.04
N VAL A 67 -1.10 0.78 12.73
CA VAL A 67 -1.31 2.07 12.06
C VAL A 67 -2.60 2.79 12.46
N ARG A 68 -3.51 2.13 13.18
CA ARG A 68 -4.71 2.73 13.78
C ARG A 68 -4.43 3.46 15.10
N ASN A 69 -3.23 3.28 15.65
CA ASN A 69 -2.82 3.90 16.90
C ASN A 69 -1.75 4.97 16.62
N ARG A 70 -2.14 6.23 16.79
CA ARG A 70 -1.25 7.38 16.57
C ARG A 70 -0.02 7.35 17.47
N GLU A 71 -0.15 6.96 18.70
CA GLU A 71 0.98 6.91 19.65
C GLU A 71 2.03 5.88 19.23
N GLU A 72 1.59 4.74 18.65
CA GLU A 72 2.52 3.75 18.11
C GLU A 72 3.24 4.27 16.86
N ILE A 73 2.55 5.02 16.00
CA ILE A 73 3.17 5.67 14.84
C ILE A 73 4.22 6.69 15.31
N ASP A 74 3.88 7.57 16.25
CA ASP A 74 4.79 8.57 16.77
C ASP A 74 6.00 7.91 17.45
N ARG A 75 5.80 6.82 18.19
CA ARG A 75 6.86 6.03 18.81
C ARG A 75 7.84 5.45 17.76
N VAL A 76 7.35 4.84 16.68
CA VAL A 76 8.24 4.25 15.66
C VAL A 76 8.97 5.32 14.85
N ILE A 77 8.35 6.48 14.62
CA ILE A 77 9.01 7.65 14.04
C ILE A 77 10.16 8.12 14.95
N GLY A 78 9.87 8.29 16.24
CA GLY A 78 10.88 8.70 17.24
C GLY A 78 12.06 7.73 17.32
N LEU A 79 11.79 6.41 17.35
CA LEU A 79 12.83 5.38 17.32
C LEU A 79 13.65 5.43 16.02
N THR A 80 12.99 5.60 14.88
CA THR A 80 13.68 5.70 13.58
C THR A 80 14.61 6.92 13.54
N LEU A 81 14.13 8.06 14.00
CA LEU A 81 14.93 9.28 14.08
C LEU A 81 16.08 9.16 15.09
N HIS A 82 15.87 8.51 16.22
CA HIS A 82 16.92 8.27 17.21
C HIS A 82 18.05 7.41 16.65
N HIS A 83 17.73 6.37 15.89
CA HIS A 83 18.73 5.46 15.33
C HIS A 83 19.42 5.97 14.06
N TYR A 84 18.67 6.67 13.19
CA TYR A 84 19.13 6.98 11.84
C TYR A 84 19.09 8.47 11.49
N GLY A 85 18.51 9.32 12.33
CA GLY A 85 18.48 10.77 12.18
C GLY A 85 17.53 11.31 11.09
N ARG A 86 16.92 10.45 10.28
CA ARG A 86 16.12 10.85 9.11
C ARG A 86 15.07 9.82 8.71
N ILE A 87 14.10 10.25 7.90
CA ILE A 87 13.15 9.39 7.19
C ILE A 87 12.99 9.93 5.77
N ASP A 88 13.51 9.23 4.78
CA ASP A 88 13.48 9.65 3.39
C ASP A 88 12.24 9.17 2.65
N VAL A 89 11.83 7.95 2.96
CA VAL A 89 10.66 7.33 2.32
C VAL A 89 9.75 6.72 3.39
N TRP A 90 8.49 7.12 3.36
CA TRP A 90 7.44 6.49 4.16
C TRP A 90 6.46 5.77 3.25
N ILE A 91 6.28 4.45 3.43
CA ILE A 91 5.43 3.62 2.58
C ILE A 91 4.20 3.13 3.36
N ASN A 92 3.06 3.71 3.05
CA ASN A 92 1.77 3.29 3.55
C ASN A 92 1.30 2.07 2.75
N ASN A 93 1.58 0.87 3.28
CA ASN A 93 1.20 -0.39 2.66
C ASN A 93 0.25 -1.21 3.55
N ALA A 94 0.20 -0.94 4.85
CA ALA A 94 -0.73 -1.63 5.74
C ALA A 94 -2.18 -1.50 5.26
N GLY A 95 -2.92 -2.59 5.27
CA GLY A 95 -4.31 -2.63 4.85
C GLY A 95 -4.84 -4.04 4.70
N HIS A 96 -6.15 -4.18 4.68
CA HIS A 96 -6.84 -5.44 4.43
C HIS A 96 -8.04 -5.26 3.53
N GLY A 97 -8.54 -6.36 2.97
CA GLY A 97 -9.73 -6.39 2.15
C GLY A 97 -10.98 -6.69 2.99
N LEU A 98 -12.12 -6.18 2.55
CA LEU A 98 -13.43 -6.58 2.99
C LEU A 98 -14.22 -7.06 1.77
N LEU A 99 -14.55 -8.36 1.75
CA LEU A 99 -15.43 -8.98 0.76
C LEU A 99 -16.81 -9.15 1.36
N ASP A 100 -17.71 -8.27 0.97
CA ASP A 100 -19.12 -8.36 1.37
C ASP A 100 -20.03 -7.63 0.38
N SER A 101 -21.32 -7.95 0.40
CA SER A 101 -22.31 -7.16 -0.32
C SER A 101 -22.50 -5.80 0.38
N VAL A 102 -22.91 -4.78 -0.36
CA VAL A 102 -23.23 -3.48 0.25
C VAL A 102 -24.46 -3.59 1.16
N ALA A 103 -25.37 -4.51 0.83
CA ALA A 103 -26.63 -4.69 1.56
C ALA A 103 -26.43 -5.33 2.94
N ASP A 104 -25.45 -6.25 3.07
CA ASP A 104 -25.34 -7.12 4.26
C ASP A 104 -24.03 -6.91 5.01
N ALA A 105 -23.20 -5.96 4.55
CA ALA A 105 -21.88 -5.71 5.14
C ALA A 105 -21.99 -5.33 6.61
N ASP A 106 -21.24 -6.04 7.46
CA ASP A 106 -21.13 -5.69 8.87
C ASP A 106 -20.47 -4.32 9.04
N MET A 107 -21.20 -3.40 9.67
CA MET A 107 -20.73 -2.02 9.86
C MET A 107 -19.49 -1.91 10.76
N ALA A 108 -19.25 -2.86 11.67
CA ALA A 108 -18.03 -2.88 12.46
C ALA A 108 -16.83 -3.23 11.58
N ALA A 109 -16.95 -4.24 10.71
CA ALA A 109 -15.92 -4.60 9.73
C ALA A 109 -15.71 -3.48 8.70
N CYS A 110 -16.77 -2.76 8.29
CA CYS A 110 -16.64 -1.58 7.44
C CYS A 110 -15.78 -0.50 8.09
N ARG A 111 -16.09 -0.13 9.35
CA ARG A 111 -15.31 0.87 10.10
C ARG A 111 -13.87 0.43 10.25
N GLU A 112 -13.61 -0.80 10.68
CA GLU A 112 -12.23 -1.32 10.83
C GLU A 112 -11.44 -1.24 9.52
N THR A 113 -12.11 -1.50 8.37
CA THR A 113 -11.48 -1.39 7.05
C THR A 113 -11.11 0.06 6.73
N PHE A 114 -11.98 1.02 7.03
CA PHE A 114 -11.67 2.45 6.90
C PHE A 114 -10.58 2.88 7.87
N ASP A 115 -10.64 2.47 9.12
CA ASP A 115 -9.65 2.81 10.15
C ASP A 115 -8.26 2.36 9.74
N THR A 116 -8.12 1.13 9.22
CA THR A 116 -6.81 0.62 8.81
C THR A 116 -6.36 1.21 7.47
N ASN A 117 -7.21 1.16 6.44
CA ASN A 117 -6.77 1.45 5.07
C ASN A 117 -6.68 2.95 4.78
N LEU A 118 -7.51 3.77 5.42
CA LEU A 118 -7.62 5.20 5.15
C LEU A 118 -7.13 6.04 6.33
N PHE A 119 -7.77 5.93 7.50
CA PHE A 119 -7.41 6.78 8.64
C PHE A 119 -6.01 6.47 9.13
N GLY A 120 -5.59 5.21 9.23
CA GLY A 120 -4.22 4.86 9.58
C GLY A 120 -3.19 5.38 8.56
N THR A 121 -3.53 5.42 7.27
CA THR A 121 -2.68 6.07 6.26
C THR A 121 -2.59 7.58 6.52
N MET A 122 -3.70 8.25 6.85
CA MET A 122 -3.72 9.68 7.13
C MET A 122 -2.94 10.02 8.41
N GLU A 123 -3.13 9.25 9.47
CA GLU A 123 -2.39 9.39 10.73
C GLU A 123 -0.86 9.28 10.49
N ALA A 124 -0.45 8.27 9.73
CA ALA A 124 0.96 8.09 9.38
C ALA A 124 1.51 9.26 8.53
N MET A 125 0.73 9.75 7.57
CA MET A 125 1.11 10.93 6.79
C MET A 125 1.24 12.17 7.68
N GLN A 126 0.27 12.42 8.55
CA GLN A 126 0.29 13.57 9.46
C GLN A 126 1.48 13.51 10.44
N ALA A 127 1.86 12.31 10.86
CA ALA A 127 2.98 12.12 11.77
C ALA A 127 4.36 12.32 11.09
N VAL A 128 4.54 11.84 9.84
CA VAL A 128 5.83 11.91 9.15
C VAL A 128 6.06 13.22 8.41
N ILE A 129 5.01 13.90 7.95
CA ILE A 129 5.12 15.17 7.20
C ILE A 129 5.91 16.25 7.95
N PRO A 130 5.74 16.49 9.26
CA PRO A 130 6.57 17.46 9.99
C PRO A 130 8.06 17.15 9.91
N VAL A 131 8.44 15.87 10.04
CA VAL A 131 9.83 15.40 9.91
C VAL A 131 10.38 15.74 8.53
N MET A 132 9.67 15.34 7.49
CA MET A 132 10.08 15.61 6.10
C MET A 132 10.11 17.12 5.76
N LYS A 133 9.22 17.92 6.35
CA LYS A 133 9.27 19.38 6.21
C LYS A 133 10.53 19.97 6.83
N GLN A 134 10.93 19.49 8.00
CA GLN A 134 12.17 19.93 8.66
C GLN A 134 13.40 19.50 7.86
N GLN A 135 13.37 18.33 7.23
CA GLN A 135 14.43 17.85 6.33
C GLN A 135 14.47 18.63 5.00
N GLY A 136 13.39 19.29 4.59
CA GLY A 136 13.25 19.92 3.27
C GLY A 136 13.11 18.92 2.12
N SER A 137 12.95 17.64 2.43
CA SER A 137 12.83 16.54 1.44
C SER A 137 12.11 15.34 2.02
N GLY A 138 11.53 14.53 1.15
CA GLY A 138 10.93 13.24 1.53
C GLY A 138 10.04 12.68 0.42
N THR A 139 9.70 11.42 0.53
CA THR A 139 8.72 10.77 -0.36
C THR A 139 7.74 9.92 0.45
N ILE A 140 6.46 10.17 0.24
CA ILE A 140 5.39 9.33 0.78
C ILE A 140 4.86 8.45 -0.35
N VAL A 141 4.81 7.14 -0.13
CA VAL A 141 4.26 6.18 -1.08
C VAL A 141 3.00 5.56 -0.50
N ASN A 142 1.88 5.72 -1.19
CA ASN A 142 0.60 5.12 -0.81
C ASN A 142 0.32 3.90 -1.69
N ILE A 143 0.24 2.70 -1.10
CA ILE A 143 -0.16 1.49 -1.80
C ILE A 143 -1.68 1.41 -1.84
N SER A 144 -2.22 1.90 -2.93
CA SER A 144 -3.65 1.88 -3.23
C SER A 144 -4.04 0.58 -3.97
N SER A 145 -4.90 0.68 -4.97
CA SER A 145 -5.34 -0.42 -5.82
C SER A 145 -5.96 0.12 -7.11
N VAL A 146 -6.04 -0.70 -8.15
CA VAL A 146 -6.92 -0.45 -9.30
C VAL A 146 -8.39 -0.35 -8.83
N ALA A 147 -8.76 -1.00 -7.73
CA ALA A 147 -10.06 -0.84 -7.08
C ALA A 147 -10.31 0.58 -6.55
N GLY A 148 -9.30 1.45 -6.48
CA GLY A 148 -9.43 2.89 -6.23
C GLY A 148 -9.70 3.73 -7.50
N HIS A 149 -9.86 3.08 -8.66
CA HIS A 149 -10.27 3.69 -9.93
C HIS A 149 -11.54 3.07 -10.49
N ILE A 150 -11.78 1.79 -10.19
CA ILE A 150 -12.90 1.00 -10.68
C ILE A 150 -13.50 0.25 -9.49
N PRO A 151 -14.73 0.57 -9.06
CA PRO A 151 -15.35 -0.17 -7.96
C PRO A 151 -15.61 -1.61 -8.40
N VAL A 152 -15.23 -2.56 -7.53
CA VAL A 152 -15.37 -3.98 -7.82
C VAL A 152 -16.56 -4.54 -7.01
N PRO A 153 -17.50 -5.26 -7.65
CA PRO A 153 -18.60 -5.92 -6.93
C PRO A 153 -18.08 -6.76 -5.76
N PHE A 154 -18.79 -6.75 -4.64
CA PHE A 154 -18.42 -7.39 -3.36
C PHE A 154 -17.14 -6.89 -2.70
N LEU A 155 -16.47 -5.91 -3.31
CA LEU A 155 -15.33 -5.18 -2.76
C LEU A 155 -15.61 -3.68 -2.67
N ALA A 156 -16.88 -3.26 -2.69
CA ALA A 156 -17.26 -1.85 -2.77
C ALA A 156 -16.73 -1.04 -1.59
N ILE A 157 -16.79 -1.57 -0.38
CA ILE A 157 -16.28 -0.91 0.85
C ILE A 157 -14.76 -0.75 0.77
N TYR A 158 -14.05 -1.82 0.42
CA TYR A 158 -12.60 -1.75 0.17
C TYR A 158 -12.27 -0.74 -0.94
N SER A 159 -13.00 -0.78 -2.05
CA SER A 159 -12.83 0.15 -3.16
C SER A 159 -13.00 1.60 -2.68
N ALA A 160 -14.01 1.90 -1.87
CA ALA A 160 -14.23 3.24 -1.31
C ALA A 160 -13.01 3.75 -0.53
N THR A 161 -12.36 2.90 0.30
CA THR A 161 -11.13 3.29 1.00
C THR A 161 -10.00 3.61 0.02
N LYS A 162 -9.88 2.87 -1.09
CA LYS A 162 -8.84 3.08 -2.09
C LYS A 162 -9.11 4.26 -3.02
N PHE A 163 -10.38 4.57 -3.32
CA PHE A 163 -10.77 5.83 -3.97
C PHE A 163 -10.40 7.04 -3.12
N ALA A 164 -10.75 7.00 -1.83
CA ALA A 164 -10.39 8.05 -0.87
C ALA A 164 -8.87 8.22 -0.76
N MET A 165 -8.10 7.13 -0.67
CA MET A 165 -6.64 7.15 -0.64
C MET A 165 -6.05 7.79 -1.92
N ASN A 166 -6.61 7.48 -3.11
CA ASN A 166 -6.18 8.10 -4.37
C ASN A 166 -6.43 9.61 -4.36
N ALA A 167 -7.57 10.07 -3.85
CA ALA A 167 -7.90 11.49 -3.75
C ALA A 167 -6.94 12.21 -2.79
N ILE A 168 -6.73 11.66 -1.59
CA ILE A 168 -5.82 12.21 -0.57
C ILE A 168 -4.38 12.25 -1.12
N GLY A 169 -3.90 11.18 -1.76
CA GLY A 169 -2.56 11.15 -2.33
C GLY A 169 -2.35 12.21 -3.41
N LYS A 170 -3.35 12.47 -4.25
CA LYS A 170 -3.30 13.52 -5.29
C LYS A 170 -3.31 14.93 -4.67
N GLY A 171 -4.16 15.18 -3.68
CA GLY A 171 -4.20 16.45 -2.96
C GLY A 171 -2.89 16.74 -2.23
N ALA A 172 -2.45 15.79 -1.40
CA ALA A 172 -1.21 15.90 -0.64
C ALA A 172 0.02 16.15 -1.52
N ARG A 173 0.10 15.55 -2.72
CA ARG A 173 1.20 15.81 -3.65
C ARG A 173 1.30 17.29 -4.05
N VAL A 174 0.17 17.95 -4.23
CA VAL A 174 0.15 19.39 -4.58
C VAL A 174 0.51 20.23 -3.36
N GLU A 175 -0.11 19.95 -2.22
CA GLU A 175 0.08 20.68 -0.98
C GLU A 175 1.52 20.64 -0.46
N LEU A 176 2.17 19.47 -0.60
CA LEU A 176 3.49 19.21 -0.03
C LEU A 176 4.66 19.54 -0.96
N LYS A 177 4.38 19.82 -2.23
CA LYS A 177 5.42 20.10 -3.24
C LYS A 177 6.35 21.25 -2.85
N LYS A 178 5.81 22.31 -2.25
CA LYS A 178 6.60 23.48 -1.82
C LYS A 178 7.60 23.17 -0.68
N PHE A 179 7.44 22.03 -0.01
CA PHE A 179 8.34 21.57 1.06
C PHE A 179 9.34 20.51 0.59
N GLY A 180 9.46 20.29 -0.73
CA GLY A 180 10.34 19.25 -1.28
C GLY A 180 9.83 17.82 -1.08
N ILE A 181 8.58 17.65 -0.64
CA ILE A 181 8.01 16.33 -0.34
C ILE A 181 7.21 15.83 -1.55
N ASN A 182 7.53 14.62 -2.00
CA ASN A 182 6.82 13.93 -3.07
C ASN A 182 5.78 12.96 -2.51
N VAL A 183 4.67 12.79 -3.23
CA VAL A 183 3.69 11.74 -2.94
C VAL A 183 3.49 10.89 -4.19
N LEU A 184 3.70 9.59 -4.05
CA LEU A 184 3.49 8.58 -5.09
C LEU A 184 2.31 7.70 -4.68
N THR A 185 1.31 7.56 -5.54
CA THR A 185 0.24 6.56 -5.38
C THR A 185 0.49 5.39 -6.30
N VAL A 186 0.55 4.17 -5.75
CA VAL A 186 0.72 2.95 -6.53
C VAL A 186 -0.58 2.16 -6.49
N CYS A 187 -1.10 1.80 -7.67
CA CYS A 187 -2.38 1.12 -7.85
C CYS A 187 -2.16 -0.27 -8.47
N PRO A 188 -1.87 -1.30 -7.64
CA PRO A 188 -1.80 -2.67 -8.13
C PRO A 188 -3.17 -3.18 -8.60
N GLY A 189 -3.17 -4.02 -9.64
CA GLY A 189 -4.28 -4.93 -9.92
C GLY A 189 -4.29 -6.10 -8.93
N TYR A 190 -4.87 -7.23 -9.33
CA TYR A 190 -4.87 -8.43 -8.48
C TYR A 190 -3.44 -8.96 -8.28
N VAL A 191 -3.04 -9.11 -7.01
CA VAL A 191 -1.70 -9.58 -6.62
C VAL A 191 -1.83 -10.93 -5.91
N ARG A 192 -1.00 -11.89 -6.29
CA ARG A 192 -0.94 -13.21 -5.63
C ARG A 192 -0.20 -13.09 -4.31
N THR A 193 -0.95 -12.85 -3.26
CA THR A 193 -0.50 -12.79 -1.87
C THR A 193 -1.60 -13.35 -0.97
N ASP A 194 -1.31 -13.55 0.29
CA ASP A 194 -2.30 -13.96 1.30
C ASP A 194 -3.34 -12.87 1.63
N PHE A 195 -3.29 -11.72 0.94
CA PHE A 195 -4.24 -10.62 1.12
C PHE A 195 -5.69 -11.07 0.95
N GLY A 196 -5.97 -11.88 -0.09
CA GLY A 196 -7.30 -12.42 -0.33
C GLY A 196 -7.72 -13.48 0.71
N ALA A 197 -6.78 -14.24 1.23
CA ALA A 197 -7.02 -15.22 2.30
C ALA A 197 -7.28 -14.53 3.65
N ASN A 198 -6.60 -13.40 3.89
CA ASN A 198 -6.72 -12.59 5.11
C ASN A 198 -7.82 -11.52 5.02
N ALA A 199 -8.54 -11.42 3.90
CA ALA A 199 -9.66 -10.49 3.77
C ALA A 199 -10.81 -10.91 4.70
N VAL A 200 -11.41 -9.92 5.37
CA VAL A 200 -12.66 -10.12 6.10
C VAL A 200 -13.75 -10.50 5.09
N ARG A 201 -14.51 -11.54 5.39
CA ARG A 201 -15.57 -12.04 4.50
C ARG A 201 -16.91 -12.03 5.20
N GLY A 202 -17.91 -11.48 4.53
CA GLY A 202 -19.29 -11.56 4.94
C GLY A 202 -19.84 -13.01 4.99
N ARG A 203 -21.01 -13.16 5.57
CA ARG A 203 -21.61 -14.49 5.84
C ARG A 203 -21.81 -15.30 4.55
N GLU A 204 -22.31 -14.66 3.49
CA GLU A 204 -22.63 -15.32 2.22
C GLU A 204 -21.39 -15.62 1.36
N LEU A 205 -20.34 -14.84 1.50
CA LEU A 205 -19.13 -14.96 0.67
C LEU A 205 -18.04 -15.87 1.26
N LYS A 206 -18.30 -16.49 2.42
CA LYS A 206 -17.33 -17.44 3.04
C LYS A 206 -16.99 -18.61 2.12
N GLN A 207 -17.89 -18.98 1.21
CA GLN A 207 -17.72 -20.10 0.29
C GLN A 207 -17.16 -19.70 -1.08
N VAL A 208 -17.07 -18.42 -1.39
CA VAL A 208 -16.51 -17.97 -2.68
C VAL A 208 -15.00 -18.18 -2.68
N ARG A 209 -14.56 -19.21 -3.38
CA ARG A 209 -13.14 -19.39 -3.67
C ARG A 209 -12.69 -18.24 -4.60
N PRO A 210 -11.53 -17.61 -4.33
CA PRO A 210 -10.96 -16.67 -5.29
C PRO A 210 -10.84 -17.42 -6.63
N GLY A 211 -11.54 -16.95 -7.64
CA GLY A 211 -11.44 -17.52 -8.97
C GLY A 211 -9.99 -17.52 -9.44
N SER A 212 -9.67 -18.29 -10.48
CA SER A 212 -8.35 -18.43 -11.09
C SER A 212 -7.86 -17.14 -11.80
N VAL A 213 -8.01 -15.99 -11.14
CA VAL A 213 -7.51 -14.72 -11.67
C VAL A 213 -5.98 -14.76 -11.69
N ARG A 214 -5.42 -14.70 -12.89
CA ARG A 214 -3.96 -14.59 -13.06
C ARG A 214 -3.47 -13.27 -12.46
N GLY A 215 -3.06 -13.30 -11.18
CA GLY A 215 -2.49 -12.16 -10.47
C GLY A 215 -1.01 -11.95 -10.83
N ILE A 216 -0.54 -10.73 -10.60
CA ILE A 216 0.89 -10.41 -10.63
C ILE A 216 1.55 -10.80 -9.30
N SER A 217 2.87 -10.93 -9.29
CA SER A 217 3.59 -11.22 -8.03
C SER A 217 3.83 -9.94 -7.21
N ALA A 218 4.08 -10.09 -5.90
CA ALA A 218 4.44 -9.01 -5.00
C ALA A 218 5.74 -8.31 -5.43
N GLU A 219 6.73 -9.06 -5.94
CA GLU A 219 8.00 -8.51 -6.44
C GLU A 219 7.79 -7.63 -7.68
N ARG A 220 6.80 -7.95 -8.52
CA ARG A 220 6.45 -7.10 -9.66
C ARG A 220 5.90 -5.75 -9.19
N VAL A 221 5.09 -5.75 -8.14
CA VAL A 221 4.60 -4.52 -7.51
C VAL A 221 5.75 -3.76 -6.87
N ALA A 222 6.60 -4.43 -6.09
CA ALA A 222 7.78 -3.81 -5.46
C ALA A 222 8.70 -3.13 -6.49
N ARG A 223 8.98 -3.79 -7.62
CA ARG A 223 9.74 -3.17 -8.74
C ARG A 223 9.02 -1.95 -9.33
N ALA A 224 7.69 -1.95 -9.38
CA ALA A 224 6.92 -0.81 -9.87
C ALA A 224 6.95 0.36 -8.88
N VAL A 225 6.87 0.09 -7.57
CA VAL A 225 7.08 1.07 -6.49
C VAL A 225 8.46 1.71 -6.60
N PHE A 226 9.51 0.91 -6.64
CA PHE A 226 10.88 1.37 -6.73
C PHE A 226 11.13 2.25 -7.97
N ARG A 227 10.64 1.81 -9.16
CA ARG A 227 10.72 2.61 -10.39
C ARG A 227 9.89 3.89 -10.32
N GLY A 228 8.75 3.86 -9.65
CA GLY A 228 7.90 5.03 -9.43
C GLY A 228 8.58 6.05 -8.54
N TYR A 229 9.16 5.58 -7.45
CA TYR A 229 9.97 6.35 -6.53
C TYR A 229 11.16 7.01 -7.24
N SER A 230 12.03 6.22 -7.84
CA SER A 230 13.25 6.71 -8.50
C SER A 230 13.02 7.68 -9.66
N LYS A 231 11.81 7.69 -10.23
CA LYS A 231 11.41 8.60 -11.32
C LYS A 231 10.46 9.71 -10.84
N ASN A 232 10.30 9.89 -9.55
CA ASN A 232 9.39 10.86 -8.93
C ASN A 232 7.99 10.88 -9.58
N LYS A 233 7.42 9.70 -9.84
CA LYS A 233 6.11 9.60 -10.47
C LYS A 233 5.01 10.00 -9.49
N ARG A 234 3.92 10.55 -10.02
CA ARG A 234 2.71 10.86 -9.22
C ARG A 234 1.85 9.63 -8.96
N GLU A 235 1.77 8.75 -9.97
CA GLU A 235 0.94 7.55 -9.93
C GLU A 235 1.56 6.43 -10.78
N VAL A 236 1.41 5.20 -10.31
CA VAL A 236 1.82 3.99 -11.03
C VAL A 236 0.69 2.96 -10.95
N ILE A 237 0.16 2.56 -12.10
CA ILE A 237 -0.78 1.43 -12.21
C ILE A 237 0.01 0.20 -12.70
N VAL A 238 -0.11 -0.92 -11.98
CA VAL A 238 0.60 -2.17 -12.30
C VAL A 238 -0.33 -3.38 -12.23
N PRO A 239 -0.39 -4.22 -13.27
CA PRO A 239 0.34 -4.14 -14.55
C PRO A 239 -0.12 -2.95 -15.40
N TRP A 240 0.74 -2.47 -16.29
CA TRP A 240 0.46 -1.30 -17.13
C TRP A 240 -0.81 -1.45 -17.98
N THR A 241 -1.16 -2.68 -18.35
CA THR A 241 -2.38 -3.00 -19.11
C THR A 241 -3.65 -2.52 -18.42
N MET A 242 -3.63 -2.41 -17.08
CA MET A 242 -4.78 -1.90 -16.31
C MET A 242 -5.05 -0.42 -16.55
N HIS A 243 -4.07 0.35 -17.08
CA HIS A 243 -4.33 1.73 -17.52
C HIS A 243 -5.44 1.78 -18.59
N ALA A 244 -5.44 0.84 -19.56
CA ALA A 244 -6.47 0.79 -20.57
C ALA A 244 -7.85 0.50 -19.94
N VAL A 245 -7.92 -0.46 -19.01
CA VAL A 245 -9.17 -0.82 -18.33
C VAL A 245 -9.71 0.37 -17.52
N VAL A 246 -8.84 1.07 -16.79
CA VAL A 246 -9.23 2.28 -16.05
C VAL A 246 -9.75 3.38 -16.99
N LYS A 247 -9.09 3.58 -18.13
CA LYS A 247 -9.53 4.57 -19.12
C LYS A 247 -10.87 4.20 -19.77
N ILE A 248 -11.06 2.92 -20.10
CA ILE A 248 -12.32 2.43 -20.64
C ILE A 248 -13.45 2.64 -19.62
N TYR A 249 -13.21 2.33 -18.34
CA TYR A 249 -14.20 2.57 -17.29
C TYR A 249 -14.55 4.07 -17.15
N GLN A 250 -13.55 4.95 -17.22
CA GLN A 250 -13.78 6.40 -17.12
C GLN A 250 -14.62 6.98 -18.28
N LEU A 251 -14.49 6.40 -19.48
CA LEU A 251 -15.19 6.88 -20.67
C LEU A 251 -16.51 6.13 -20.93
N PHE A 252 -16.56 4.84 -20.60
CA PHE A 252 -17.67 3.95 -20.89
C PHE A 252 -17.98 3.05 -19.66
N PRO A 253 -18.40 3.62 -18.51
CA PRO A 253 -18.61 2.85 -17.28
C PRO A 253 -19.60 1.69 -17.47
N GLY A 254 -20.71 1.92 -18.15
CA GLY A 254 -21.73 0.89 -18.40
C GLY A 254 -21.23 -0.34 -19.14
N LEU A 255 -20.24 -0.20 -20.02
CA LEU A 255 -19.63 -1.34 -20.73
C LEU A 255 -18.86 -2.23 -19.74
N VAL A 256 -18.10 -1.62 -18.84
CA VAL A 256 -17.31 -2.36 -17.85
C VAL A 256 -18.21 -2.98 -16.77
N GLU A 257 -19.24 -2.24 -16.33
CA GLU A 257 -20.25 -2.74 -15.38
C GLU A 257 -21.02 -3.95 -15.96
N TRP A 258 -21.42 -3.88 -17.22
CA TRP A 258 -22.04 -5.01 -17.92
C TRP A 258 -21.11 -6.24 -17.94
N ALA A 259 -19.82 -6.04 -18.22
CA ALA A 259 -18.84 -7.13 -18.19
C ALA A 259 -18.68 -7.70 -16.77
N MET A 260 -18.65 -6.83 -15.75
CA MET A 260 -18.58 -7.24 -14.34
C MET A 260 -19.82 -8.04 -13.90
N LEU A 261 -21.03 -7.65 -14.33
CA LEU A 261 -22.27 -8.39 -14.06
C LEU A 261 -22.21 -9.82 -14.61
N LYS A 262 -21.59 -10.01 -15.79
CA LYS A 262 -21.43 -11.36 -16.36
C LYS A 262 -20.40 -12.21 -15.60
N MET A 263 -19.43 -11.58 -14.96
CA MET A 263 -18.38 -12.25 -14.18
C MET A 263 -18.78 -12.48 -12.72
N ALA A 264 -19.54 -11.57 -12.16
CA ALA A 264 -20.09 -11.63 -10.80
C ALA A 264 -21.36 -12.49 -10.77
N LYS A 265 -21.28 -13.75 -11.19
CA LYS A 265 -22.40 -14.68 -10.97
C LYS A 265 -22.48 -14.97 -9.48
N PRO A 266 -23.61 -14.64 -8.80
CA PRO A 266 -23.86 -15.20 -7.48
C PRO A 266 -23.96 -16.72 -7.68
N THR A 267 -23.12 -17.48 -7.00
CA THR A 267 -23.39 -18.90 -6.80
C THR A 267 -24.55 -18.97 -5.82
N VAL A 268 -25.76 -19.11 -6.37
CA VAL A 268 -26.93 -19.54 -5.62
C VAL A 268 -26.71 -20.96 -5.16
#